data_d992e208a24b3b1d43a05559065af186
#
_entry.id   d992e208a24b3b1d43a05559065af186
#
_cell.length_a   1.000
_cell.length_b   1.000
_cell.length_c   1.000
_cell.angle_alpha   90.00
_cell.angle_beta   90.00
_cell.angle_gamma   90.00
#
_symmetry.space_group_name_H-M   'P 1'
#
loop_
_entity.id
_entity.type
_entity.pdbx_description
1 polymer ?
#
loop_
_entity_poly.entity_id
_entity_poly.type
_entity_poly.pdbx_seq_one_letter_code
_entity_poly.pdbx_strand_id
1 'polypeptide(L)'
;MRRLHAVRPLQVDERGLELTSFCGHCGMPPAASVENPRSRVCGHCGLGLVLQASADVAPRADDCFLVIDSTLSVCAVSARAEELLATDERQAVNRHVADFLVPADANAPSAENLLVLLVDAASGSGEPRTAVVRPRQEFGVRFRARIGPCGPPRAALLVLTD
;
A
#
# COMPACT_ATOMS: atom_id res chain seq x y z
N MET A 1 -1.72 -17.07 -37.73
CA MET A 1 -1.81 -17.72 -36.44
C MET A 1 -2.04 -16.66 -35.36
N ARG A 2 -3.24 -16.56 -34.80
CA ARG A 2 -3.56 -15.65 -33.68
C ARG A 2 -3.01 -16.27 -32.42
N ARG A 3 -2.07 -15.57 -31.73
CA ARG A 3 -1.62 -15.96 -30.39
C ARG A 3 -2.80 -15.82 -29.45
N LEU A 4 -3.26 -16.92 -28.89
CA LEU A 4 -4.19 -16.93 -27.77
C LEU A 4 -3.44 -16.30 -26.57
N HIS A 5 -3.84 -15.11 -26.19
CA HIS A 5 -3.42 -14.54 -24.89
C HIS A 5 -4.04 -15.43 -23.80
N ALA A 6 -3.21 -16.12 -23.07
CA ALA A 6 -3.64 -16.85 -21.89
C ALA A 6 -4.28 -15.85 -20.94
N VAL A 7 -5.58 -15.96 -20.74
CA VAL A 7 -6.30 -15.20 -19.72
C VAL A 7 -5.77 -15.69 -18.39
N ARG A 8 -5.06 -14.82 -17.65
CA ARG A 8 -4.65 -15.12 -16.30
C ARG A 8 -5.91 -15.36 -15.46
N PRO A 9 -6.00 -16.47 -14.70
CA PRO A 9 -7.15 -16.66 -13.83
C PRO A 9 -7.18 -15.50 -12.79
N LEU A 10 -8.38 -14.98 -12.57
CA LEU A 10 -8.61 -13.98 -11.53
C LEU A 10 -8.18 -14.58 -10.19
N GLN A 11 -7.24 -13.93 -9.53
CA GLN A 11 -6.88 -14.29 -8.18
C GLN A 11 -7.88 -13.60 -7.24
N VAL A 12 -8.53 -14.39 -6.41
CA VAL A 12 -9.44 -13.90 -5.39
C VAL A 12 -8.89 -14.25 -4.02
N ASP A 13 -9.18 -13.41 -3.04
CA ASP A 13 -8.87 -13.69 -1.64
C ASP A 13 -9.86 -14.70 -1.04
N GLU A 14 -9.67 -15.06 0.23
CA GLU A 14 -10.55 -15.99 0.96
C GLU A 14 -12.01 -15.52 1.04
N ARG A 15 -12.28 -14.26 0.78
CA ARG A 15 -13.61 -13.61 0.76
C ARG A 15 -14.19 -13.48 -0.63
N GLY A 16 -13.47 -13.94 -1.67
CA GLY A 16 -13.89 -13.82 -3.06
C GLY A 16 -13.64 -12.44 -3.68
N LEU A 17 -12.85 -11.57 -3.04
CA LEU A 17 -12.48 -10.27 -3.60
C LEU A 17 -11.37 -10.43 -4.63
N GLU A 18 -11.51 -9.72 -5.75
CA GLU A 18 -10.48 -9.69 -6.80
C GLU A 18 -9.20 -9.05 -6.27
N LEU A 19 -8.08 -9.76 -6.44
CA LEU A 19 -6.75 -9.30 -6.06
C LEU A 19 -6.02 -8.68 -7.25
N THR A 20 -5.43 -7.53 -7.01
CA THR A 20 -4.59 -6.81 -7.96
C THR A 20 -3.14 -6.84 -7.50
N SER A 21 -2.22 -7.18 -8.39
CA SER A 21 -0.79 -7.15 -8.12
C SER A 21 -0.20 -5.78 -8.44
N PHE A 22 0.66 -5.29 -7.58
CA PHE A 22 1.35 -4.01 -7.72
C PHE A 22 2.76 -4.06 -7.15
N CYS A 23 3.61 -3.15 -7.58
CA CYS A 23 4.94 -2.98 -7.01
C CYS A 23 4.90 -2.09 -5.76
N GLY A 24 5.53 -2.53 -4.67
CA GLY A 24 5.61 -1.79 -3.41
C GLY A 24 6.41 -0.47 -3.47
N HIS A 25 7.06 -0.16 -4.59
CA HIS A 25 7.81 1.09 -4.77
C HIS A 25 7.20 1.99 -5.86
N CYS A 26 7.00 1.49 -7.07
CA CYS A 26 6.50 2.31 -8.18
C CYS A 26 4.97 2.20 -8.42
N GLY A 27 4.27 1.33 -7.71
CA GLY A 27 2.82 1.13 -7.85
C GLY A 27 2.39 0.42 -9.15
N MET A 28 3.30 0.22 -10.09
CA MET A 28 2.99 -0.40 -11.37
C MET A 28 2.59 -1.87 -11.22
N PRO A 29 1.66 -2.36 -12.05
CA PRO A 29 1.42 -3.79 -12.16
C PRO A 29 2.71 -4.49 -12.62
N PRO A 30 2.95 -5.75 -12.18
CA PRO A 30 4.18 -6.45 -12.54
C PRO A 30 4.28 -6.64 -14.04
N ALA A 31 5.41 -6.24 -14.62
CA ALA A 31 5.75 -6.64 -15.98
C ALA A 31 5.98 -8.15 -16.01
N ALA A 32 5.50 -8.82 -17.07
CA ALA A 32 5.83 -10.21 -17.30
C ALA A 32 7.35 -10.33 -17.52
N SER A 33 8.07 -10.75 -16.50
CA SER A 33 9.49 -11.06 -16.61
C SER A 33 9.64 -12.37 -17.38
N VAL A 34 10.17 -12.31 -18.56
CA VAL A 34 10.46 -13.50 -19.39
C VAL A 34 11.64 -14.30 -18.79
N GLU A 35 12.53 -13.62 -18.07
CA GLU A 35 13.76 -14.23 -17.55
C GLU A 35 13.57 -14.97 -16.22
N ASN A 36 12.67 -14.49 -15.37
CA ASN A 36 12.36 -15.17 -14.11
C ASN A 36 10.91 -14.99 -13.67
N PRO A 37 9.99 -15.87 -14.11
CA PRO A 37 8.56 -15.77 -13.79
C PRO A 37 8.25 -15.94 -12.30
N ARG A 38 9.21 -16.38 -11.47
CA ARG A 38 9.07 -16.53 -10.02
C ARG A 38 9.66 -15.36 -9.24
N SER A 39 10.31 -14.41 -9.92
CA SER A 39 10.83 -13.22 -9.26
C SER A 39 9.69 -12.38 -8.69
N ARG A 40 9.85 -11.98 -7.44
CA ARG A 40 8.97 -11.03 -6.77
C ARG A 40 9.48 -9.59 -6.87
N VAL A 41 10.64 -9.39 -7.48
CA VAL A 41 11.18 -8.04 -7.73
C VAL A 41 10.50 -7.47 -8.96
N CYS A 42 10.10 -6.21 -8.86
CA CYS A 42 9.43 -5.50 -9.94
C CYS A 42 10.30 -5.39 -11.18
N GLY A 43 9.80 -5.85 -12.33
CA GLY A 43 10.51 -5.74 -13.61
C GLY A 43 10.57 -4.32 -14.18
N HIS A 44 9.75 -3.36 -13.67
CA HIS A 44 9.77 -1.97 -14.13
C HIS A 44 10.84 -1.14 -13.44
N CYS A 45 10.86 -1.13 -12.11
CA CYS A 45 11.80 -0.30 -11.34
C CYS A 45 13.01 -1.08 -10.80
N GLY A 46 12.95 -2.40 -10.75
CA GLY A 46 14.02 -3.25 -10.24
C GLY A 46 14.27 -3.14 -8.71
N LEU A 47 13.42 -2.42 -7.99
CA LEU A 47 13.61 -2.10 -6.57
C LEU A 47 12.52 -2.72 -5.69
N GLY A 48 11.26 -2.49 -6.03
CA GLY A 48 10.14 -2.90 -5.19
C GLY A 48 9.78 -4.38 -5.34
N LEU A 49 9.20 -4.94 -4.28
CA LEU A 49 8.58 -6.27 -4.32
C LEU A 49 7.16 -6.19 -4.87
N VAL A 50 6.77 -7.22 -5.60
CA VAL A 50 5.39 -7.37 -6.07
C VAL A 50 4.52 -7.88 -4.92
N LEU A 51 3.49 -7.12 -4.61
CA LEU A 51 2.48 -7.39 -3.60
C LEU A 51 1.10 -7.51 -4.25
N GLN A 52 0.13 -7.97 -3.48
CA GLN A 52 -1.28 -8.06 -3.88
C GLN A 52 -2.16 -7.38 -2.84
N ALA A 53 -3.20 -6.73 -3.31
CA ALA A 53 -4.27 -6.16 -2.49
C ALA A 53 -5.60 -6.28 -3.24
N SER A 54 -6.73 -6.09 -2.55
CA SER A 54 -8.01 -6.00 -3.25
C SER A 54 -8.02 -4.80 -4.21
N ALA A 55 -8.76 -4.91 -5.31
CA ALA A 55 -8.86 -3.87 -6.33
C ALA A 55 -9.30 -2.51 -5.75
N ASP A 56 -10.10 -2.54 -4.66
CA ASP A 56 -10.58 -1.33 -3.98
C ASP A 56 -9.49 -0.54 -3.25
N VAL A 57 -8.39 -1.20 -2.88
CA VAL A 57 -7.29 -0.59 -2.13
C VAL A 57 -6.02 -0.48 -2.97
N ALA A 58 -5.80 -1.40 -3.90
CA ALA A 58 -4.59 -1.45 -4.71
C ALA A 58 -4.25 -0.07 -5.31
N PRO A 59 -2.98 0.36 -5.22
CA PRO A 59 -2.56 1.64 -5.78
C PRO A 59 -2.50 1.56 -7.30
N ARG A 60 -2.60 2.72 -7.92
CA ARG A 60 -2.27 2.93 -9.33
C ARG A 60 -0.81 3.37 -9.46
N ALA A 61 -0.31 3.39 -10.68
CA ALA A 61 0.95 4.07 -10.97
C ALA A 61 0.90 5.52 -10.47
N ASP A 62 2.00 5.96 -9.87
CA ASP A 62 2.16 7.30 -9.29
C ASP A 62 1.27 7.64 -8.08
N ASP A 63 0.53 6.68 -7.53
CA ASP A 63 -0.15 6.87 -6.25
C ASP A 63 0.87 6.98 -5.10
N CYS A 64 0.49 7.80 -4.12
CA CYS A 64 1.24 7.94 -2.87
C CYS A 64 0.76 6.87 -1.88
N PHE A 65 1.64 5.93 -1.51
CA PHE A 65 1.26 4.87 -0.56
C PHE A 65 2.42 4.38 0.29
N LEU A 66 2.07 3.77 1.43
CA LEU A 66 2.97 3.09 2.34
C LEU A 66 2.48 1.65 2.59
N VAL A 67 3.42 0.75 2.81
CA VAL A 67 3.17 -0.61 3.31
C VAL A 67 3.66 -0.70 4.74
N ILE A 68 2.82 -1.20 5.64
CA ILE A 68 3.02 -1.12 7.09
C ILE A 68 2.75 -2.49 7.69
N ASP A 69 3.64 -3.00 8.52
CA ASP A 69 3.48 -4.30 9.19
C ASP A 69 2.57 -4.23 10.43
N SER A 70 2.35 -5.38 11.05
CA SER A 70 1.51 -5.49 12.26
C SER A 70 2.10 -4.80 13.49
N THR A 71 3.36 -4.42 13.47
CA THR A 71 4.01 -3.64 14.54
C THR A 71 3.95 -2.13 14.28
N LEU A 72 3.21 -1.70 13.23
CA LEU A 72 3.11 -0.32 12.77
C LEU A 72 4.42 0.24 12.21
N SER A 73 5.34 -0.63 11.81
CA SER A 73 6.58 -0.24 11.16
C SER A 73 6.39 -0.16 9.65
N VAL A 74 6.95 0.87 9.04
CA VAL A 74 6.95 1.04 7.58
C VAL A 74 7.84 -0.03 6.95
N CYS A 75 7.30 -0.78 5.98
CA CYS A 75 8.01 -1.81 5.22
C CYS A 75 8.40 -1.36 3.82
N ALA A 76 7.58 -0.50 3.22
CA ALA A 76 7.85 0.08 1.90
C ALA A 76 7.19 1.44 1.77
N VAL A 77 7.78 2.28 0.94
CA VAL A 77 7.33 3.63 0.62
C VAL A 77 7.31 3.79 -0.90
N SER A 78 6.20 4.26 -1.46
CA SER A 78 6.17 4.56 -2.89
C SER A 78 7.05 5.77 -3.21
N ALA A 79 7.57 5.83 -4.44
CA ALA A 79 8.35 6.98 -4.90
C ALA A 79 7.61 8.31 -4.68
N ARG A 80 6.30 8.31 -4.86
CA ARG A 80 5.46 9.49 -4.62
C ARG A 80 5.34 9.84 -3.14
N ALA A 81 5.30 8.83 -2.26
CA ALA A 81 5.29 9.05 -0.82
C ALA A 81 6.64 9.56 -0.30
N GLU A 82 7.76 9.15 -0.89
CA GLU A 82 9.07 9.72 -0.58
C GLU A 82 9.10 11.23 -0.80
N GLU A 83 8.56 11.69 -1.94
CA GLU A 83 8.44 13.12 -2.25
C GLU A 83 7.53 13.85 -1.27
N LEU A 84 6.32 13.31 -1.02
CA LEU A 84 5.32 13.94 -0.16
C LEU A 84 5.79 14.05 1.29
N LEU A 85 6.45 13.01 1.80
CA LEU A 85 6.88 12.92 3.18
C LEU A 85 8.31 13.44 3.41
N ALA A 86 8.95 13.94 2.35
CA ALA A 86 10.34 14.43 2.36
C ALA A 86 11.30 13.42 3.02
N THR A 87 11.18 12.16 2.66
CA THR A 87 11.98 11.05 3.17
C THR A 87 12.36 10.12 2.02
N ASP A 88 13.32 9.25 2.23
CA ASP A 88 13.60 8.15 1.31
C ASP A 88 13.26 6.80 1.98
N GLU A 89 13.13 5.75 1.18
CA GLU A 89 12.77 4.43 1.68
C GLU A 89 13.76 3.93 2.75
N ARG A 90 15.06 4.20 2.61
CA ARG A 90 16.08 3.76 3.58
C ARG A 90 15.88 4.42 4.95
N GLN A 91 15.42 5.66 4.96
CA GLN A 91 15.14 6.40 6.18
C GLN A 91 13.78 6.05 6.78
N ALA A 92 12.82 5.66 5.95
CA ALA A 92 11.46 5.37 6.36
C ALA A 92 11.26 3.94 6.87
N VAL A 93 11.91 2.96 6.23
CA VAL A 93 11.77 1.54 6.58
C VAL A 93 12.21 1.27 8.02
N ASN A 94 11.43 0.44 8.71
CA ASN A 94 11.55 0.11 10.14
C ASN A 94 11.23 1.26 11.11
N ARG A 95 10.79 2.42 10.62
CA ARG A 95 10.28 3.48 11.50
C ARG A 95 8.77 3.33 11.68
N HIS A 96 8.29 3.83 12.81
CA HIS A 96 6.86 3.82 13.13
C HIS A 96 6.09 4.76 12.20
N VAL A 97 4.94 4.31 11.68
CA VAL A 97 4.12 5.09 10.75
C VAL A 97 3.72 6.47 11.30
N ALA A 98 3.51 6.58 12.61
CA ALA A 98 3.18 7.84 13.28
C ALA A 98 4.30 8.89 13.21
N ASP A 99 5.51 8.51 12.82
CA ASP A 99 6.58 9.47 12.54
C ASP A 99 6.31 10.27 11.26
N PHE A 100 5.50 9.73 10.36
CA PHE A 100 5.21 10.30 9.05
C PHE A 100 3.78 10.81 8.92
N LEU A 101 2.80 10.03 9.37
CA LEU A 101 1.37 10.31 9.22
C LEU A 101 0.66 10.25 10.56
N VAL A 102 -0.23 11.19 10.76
CA VAL A 102 -1.09 11.26 11.94
C VAL A 102 -2.55 11.52 11.50
N PRO A 103 -3.56 11.16 12.34
CA PRO A 103 -4.94 11.54 12.05
C PRO A 103 -5.06 13.05 11.88
N ALA A 104 -5.79 13.49 10.85
CA ALA A 104 -5.99 14.92 10.60
C ALA A 104 -6.87 15.58 11.66
N ASP A 105 -7.84 14.84 12.19
CA ASP A 105 -8.79 15.28 13.21
C ASP A 105 -8.69 14.42 14.48
N ALA A 106 -7.62 14.64 15.23
CA ALA A 106 -7.34 13.89 16.47
C ALA A 106 -8.45 14.00 17.54
N ASN A 107 -9.32 15.01 17.43
CA ASN A 107 -10.40 15.31 18.38
C ASN A 107 -11.80 14.94 17.85
N ALA A 108 -11.93 14.37 16.66
CA ALA A 108 -13.22 13.94 16.17
C ALA A 108 -13.69 12.69 16.96
N PRO A 109 -14.90 12.71 17.54
CA PRO A 109 -15.41 11.58 18.32
C PRO A 109 -15.53 10.26 17.54
N SER A 110 -15.49 10.34 16.23
CA SER A 110 -15.55 9.22 15.28
C SER A 110 -14.22 8.95 14.56
N ALA A 111 -13.12 9.59 14.96
CA ALA A 111 -11.81 9.25 14.44
C ALA A 111 -11.47 7.83 14.92
N GLU A 112 -11.84 6.84 14.12
CA GLU A 112 -11.29 5.50 14.29
C GLU A 112 -9.78 5.67 14.35
N ASN A 113 -9.18 5.12 15.38
CA ASN A 113 -7.76 5.28 15.60
C ASN A 113 -7.03 4.71 14.38
N LEU A 114 -6.35 5.57 13.61
CA LEU A 114 -5.58 5.18 12.41
C LEU A 114 -4.72 3.93 12.68
N LEU A 115 -4.11 3.87 13.85
CA LEU A 115 -3.23 2.76 14.22
C LEU A 115 -4.01 1.45 14.37
N VAL A 116 -5.24 1.48 14.88
CA VAL A 116 -6.11 0.31 14.97
C VAL A 116 -6.48 -0.18 13.58
N LEU A 117 -6.87 0.72 12.67
CA LEU A 117 -7.18 0.36 11.29
C LEU A 117 -6.00 -0.31 10.59
N LEU A 118 -4.78 0.19 10.82
CA LEU A 118 -3.57 -0.38 10.25
C LEU A 118 -3.24 -1.76 10.82
N VAL A 119 -3.38 -1.95 12.12
CA VAL A 119 -3.17 -3.27 12.75
C VAL A 119 -4.19 -4.29 12.25
N ASP A 120 -5.46 -3.93 12.17
CA ASP A 120 -6.51 -4.80 11.64
C ASP A 120 -6.23 -5.20 10.18
N ALA A 121 -5.86 -4.23 9.33
CA ALA A 121 -5.51 -4.50 7.95
C ALA A 121 -4.25 -5.40 7.85
N ALA A 122 -3.21 -5.13 8.64
CA ALA A 122 -1.99 -5.93 8.65
C ALA A 122 -2.21 -7.36 9.16
N SER A 123 -3.22 -7.60 9.99
CA SER A 123 -3.60 -8.95 10.40
C SER A 123 -4.33 -9.73 9.30
N GLY A 124 -4.67 -9.09 8.19
CA GLY A 124 -5.43 -9.67 7.08
C GLY A 124 -6.94 -9.73 7.36
N SER A 125 -7.39 -9.16 8.48
CA SER A 125 -8.80 -9.06 8.84
C SER A 125 -9.37 -7.71 8.39
N GLY A 126 -10.63 -7.71 8.06
CA GLY A 126 -11.39 -6.51 7.79
C GLY A 126 -11.52 -6.14 6.31
N GLU A 127 -12.55 -5.35 6.06
CA GLU A 127 -12.81 -4.73 4.76
C GLU A 127 -11.97 -3.45 4.62
N PRO A 128 -11.73 -2.98 3.40
CA PRO A 128 -11.08 -1.69 3.17
C PRO A 128 -11.78 -0.57 3.95
N ARG A 129 -10.99 0.26 4.59
CA ARG A 129 -11.44 1.40 5.40
C ARG A 129 -10.87 2.71 4.87
N THR A 130 -11.48 3.80 5.25
CA THR A 130 -10.98 5.15 4.94
C THR A 130 -10.72 5.93 6.22
N ALA A 131 -9.68 6.75 6.19
CA ALA A 131 -9.35 7.68 7.26
C ALA A 131 -8.93 9.02 6.66
N VAL A 132 -8.95 10.08 7.44
CA VAL A 132 -8.38 11.37 7.07
C VAL A 132 -7.10 11.58 7.84
N VAL A 133 -6.00 11.75 7.11
CA VAL A 133 -4.66 11.85 7.67
C VAL A 133 -3.95 13.11 7.19
N ARG A 134 -2.89 13.47 7.86
CA ARG A 134 -1.97 14.52 7.41
C ARG A 134 -0.53 14.10 7.67
N PRO A 135 0.43 14.65 6.91
CA PRO A 135 1.85 14.53 7.29
C PRO A 135 2.06 15.12 8.70
N ARG A 136 2.89 14.47 9.48
CA ARG A 136 3.10 14.88 10.88
C ARG A 136 3.56 16.33 11.03
N GLN A 137 4.39 16.79 10.11
CA GLN A 137 4.99 18.12 10.17
C GLN A 137 4.20 19.20 9.42
N GLU A 138 3.12 18.82 8.74
CA GLU A 138 2.29 19.74 7.93
C GLU A 138 0.87 19.82 8.47
N PHE A 139 0.50 20.96 9.01
CA PHE A 139 -0.81 21.16 9.66
C PHE A 139 -1.93 21.58 8.71
N GLY A 140 -1.58 22.11 7.54
CA GLY A 140 -2.55 22.66 6.56
C GLY A 140 -3.00 21.67 5.49
N VAL A 141 -2.42 20.48 5.44
CA VAL A 141 -2.66 19.48 4.39
C VAL A 141 -3.43 18.31 4.95
N ARG A 142 -4.45 17.85 4.22
CA ARG A 142 -5.26 16.68 4.59
C ARG A 142 -5.38 15.76 3.40
N PHE A 143 -5.26 14.46 3.64
CA PHE A 143 -5.44 13.42 2.65
C PHE A 143 -6.49 12.42 3.12
N ARG A 144 -7.25 11.91 2.18
CA ARG A 144 -8.04 10.70 2.41
C ARG A 144 -7.13 9.49 2.24
N ALA A 145 -7.07 8.64 3.25
CA ALA A 145 -6.35 7.38 3.18
C ALA A 145 -7.32 6.23 2.95
N ARG A 146 -7.05 5.40 1.95
CA ARG A 146 -7.66 4.08 1.81
C ARG A 146 -6.73 3.07 2.48
N ILE A 147 -7.29 2.23 3.36
CA ILE A 147 -6.52 1.29 4.16
C ILE A 147 -7.09 -0.11 3.97
N GLY A 148 -6.26 -1.07 3.70
CA GLY A 148 -6.67 -2.47 3.58
C GLY A 148 -5.49 -3.43 3.62
N PRO A 149 -5.75 -4.73 3.69
CA PRO A 149 -4.71 -5.75 3.73
C PRO A 149 -3.97 -5.85 2.40
N CYS A 150 -2.69 -6.15 2.46
CA CYS A 150 -1.87 -6.52 1.32
C CYS A 150 -0.88 -7.62 1.70
N GLY A 151 -0.21 -8.18 0.71
CA GLY A 151 0.80 -9.21 0.92
C GLY A 151 1.13 -9.98 -0.35
N PRO A 152 1.85 -11.12 -0.21
CA PRO A 152 2.64 -11.58 0.92
C PRO A 152 3.99 -10.86 1.05
N PRO A 153 4.56 -10.71 2.25
CA PRO A 153 4.02 -11.07 3.55
C PRO A 153 2.87 -10.16 3.98
N ARG A 154 2.04 -10.60 4.94
CA ARG A 154 0.89 -9.83 5.43
C ARG A 154 1.32 -8.45 5.94
N ALA A 155 0.66 -7.45 5.44
CA ALA A 155 0.88 -6.05 5.81
C ALA A 155 -0.41 -5.24 5.58
N ALA A 156 -0.44 -4.02 6.08
CA ALA A 156 -1.42 -3.01 5.72
C ALA A 156 -0.90 -2.17 4.57
N LEU A 157 -1.76 -1.89 3.62
CA LEU A 157 -1.56 -0.91 2.56
C LEU A 157 -2.35 0.35 2.90
N LEU A 158 -1.68 1.50 2.91
CA LEU A 158 -2.27 2.81 3.09
C LEU A 158 -2.01 3.64 1.84
N VAL A 159 -3.07 3.98 1.11
CA VAL A 159 -3.00 4.77 -0.13
C VAL A 159 -3.60 6.15 0.11
N LEU A 160 -2.80 7.20 -0.10
CA LEU A 160 -3.24 8.58 0.03
C LEU A 160 -3.89 9.07 -1.27
N THR A 161 -5.04 9.70 -1.13
CA THR A 161 -5.76 10.37 -2.22
C THR A 161 -6.16 11.78 -1.78
N ASP A 162 -6.26 12.68 -2.73
CA ASP A 162 -6.72 14.06 -2.52
C ASP A 162 -8.20 14.10 -2.08
#